data_1e456dfd780bf7e1f162c97f821832a1
#
_entry.id   1e456dfd780bf7e1f162c97f821832a1
#
_cell.length_a   1.000
_cell.length_b   1.000
_cell.length_c   1.000
_cell.angle_alpha   90.00
_cell.angle_beta   90.00
_cell.angle_gamma   90.00
#
_symmetry.space_group_name_H-M   'P 1'
#
loop_
_entity.id
_entity.type
_entity.pdbx_description
1 polymer ?
#
loop_
_entity_poly.entity_id
_entity_poly.type
_entity_poly.pdbx_seq_one_letter_code
_entity_poly.pdbx_strand_id
1 'polypeptide(L)'
;LFDLSGHTARNSLTVFRKRAAPIQISWLGYCFTTGLSSMDYIICDDFVLPKKDEKWFTEKPIRMSNSYYCFSLPKNRLIKIEKRQENIDNFVFGCFSNAPKITEDVMSLWSEILKKTENSLLLLKAKTFSDEQGFRRILDYFEMNKISKDRIIFEGNSIREDYLKSYNKIDMILDTFPYPGGTTTCEALLMGVPVVSLEGNNFLSNNGKTILKN
;
A
#
# COMPACT_ATOMS: atom_id res chain seq x y z
N LEU A 1 -4.50 5.62 26.19
CA LEU A 1 -4.27 6.56 25.10
C LEU A 1 -3.72 5.82 23.89
N PHE A 2 -4.24 6.10 22.70
CA PHE A 2 -3.76 5.50 21.46
C PHE A 2 -2.97 6.51 20.64
N ASP A 3 -1.82 6.09 20.14
CA ASP A 3 -1.08 6.78 19.09
C ASP A 3 -1.43 6.15 17.74
N LEU A 4 -1.98 6.97 16.84
CA LEU A 4 -2.37 6.55 15.48
C LEU A 4 -1.45 7.13 14.40
N SER A 5 -0.30 7.68 14.79
CA SER A 5 0.62 8.40 13.89
C SER A 5 2.04 7.84 13.88
N GLY A 6 2.56 7.40 15.03
CA GLY A 6 3.96 6.98 15.16
C GLY A 6 4.91 8.05 14.64
N HIS A 7 5.91 7.67 13.84
CA HIS A 7 6.92 8.58 13.27
C HIS A 7 6.49 9.28 11.98
N THR A 8 5.20 9.37 11.69
CA THR A 8 4.72 10.11 10.51
C THR A 8 4.84 11.63 10.70
N ALA A 9 4.71 12.39 9.63
CA ALA A 9 4.75 13.85 9.69
C ALA A 9 3.65 14.39 10.62
N ARG A 10 4.01 15.41 11.44
CA ARG A 10 3.11 16.05 12.42
C ARG A 10 2.60 15.09 13.50
N ASN A 11 3.40 14.10 13.88
CA ASN A 11 3.05 13.15 14.93
C ASN A 11 3.00 13.80 16.32
N SER A 12 2.47 13.06 17.29
CA SER A 12 2.31 13.47 18.67
C SER A 12 3.20 12.69 19.66
N LEU A 13 4.27 12.04 19.21
CA LEU A 13 5.13 11.19 20.05
C LEU A 13 5.74 11.94 21.24
N THR A 14 5.93 13.26 21.14
CA THR A 14 6.39 14.08 22.27
C THR A 14 5.42 14.09 23.45
N VAL A 15 4.12 13.95 23.21
CA VAL A 15 3.09 13.81 24.25
C VAL A 15 3.23 12.43 24.91
N PHE A 16 3.35 11.37 24.12
CA PHE A 16 3.52 10.00 24.63
C PHE A 16 4.82 9.82 25.41
N ARG A 17 5.90 10.48 25.02
CA ARG A 17 7.17 10.48 25.75
C ARG A 17 7.02 10.97 27.21
N LYS A 18 6.10 11.90 27.46
CA LYS A 18 5.83 12.45 28.81
C LYS A 18 4.88 11.58 29.66
N ARG A 19 4.52 10.39 29.17
CA ARG A 19 3.58 9.49 29.85
C ARG A 19 2.25 10.17 30.18
N ALA A 20 1.54 10.58 29.12
CA ALA A 20 0.27 11.31 29.24
C ALA A 20 -0.91 10.46 29.75
N ALA A 21 -0.75 9.12 29.82
CA ALA A 21 -1.77 8.20 30.30
C ALA A 21 -1.13 6.98 30.99
N PRO A 22 -1.87 6.29 31.90
CA PRO A 22 -1.41 5.06 32.55
C PRO A 22 -1.06 3.94 31.57
N ILE A 23 -1.83 3.84 30.46
CA ILE A 23 -1.59 2.89 29.37
C ILE A 23 -1.53 3.65 28.06
N GLN A 24 -0.47 3.42 27.30
CA GLN A 24 -0.22 4.02 25.99
C GLN A 24 0.03 2.94 24.95
N ILE A 25 -0.69 3.02 23.82
CA ILE A 25 -0.73 1.96 22.81
C ILE A 25 -0.50 2.58 21.43
N SER A 26 0.42 2.02 20.65
CA SER A 26 0.63 2.34 19.24
C SER A 26 -0.21 1.44 18.34
N TRP A 27 -0.92 2.02 17.35
CA TRP A 27 -1.73 1.26 16.42
C TRP A 27 -1.89 1.96 15.07
N LEU A 28 -1.82 1.18 14.04
CA LEU A 28 -2.22 1.38 12.65
C LEU A 28 -1.45 2.44 11.85
N GLY A 29 -1.18 3.61 12.39
CA GLY A 29 -0.62 4.74 11.59
C GLY A 29 0.85 4.62 11.22
N TYR A 30 1.61 3.79 11.93
CA TYR A 30 3.03 3.56 11.70
C TYR A 30 3.36 2.07 11.86
N CYS A 31 4.10 1.54 10.91
CA CYS A 31 4.31 0.10 10.76
C CYS A 31 5.65 -0.36 11.38
N PHE A 32 6.02 0.16 12.53
CA PHE A 32 7.19 -0.24 13.30
C PHE A 32 7.12 0.27 14.74
N THR A 33 8.14 -0.05 15.58
CA THR A 33 8.24 0.47 16.95
C THR A 33 8.28 1.99 16.99
N THR A 34 7.72 2.59 18.04
CA THR A 34 7.90 4.02 18.33
C THR A 34 9.27 4.32 18.93
N GLY A 35 9.96 3.30 19.49
CA GLY A 35 11.23 3.44 20.20
C GLY A 35 11.10 4.14 21.56
N LEU A 36 9.87 4.39 22.05
CA LEU A 36 9.62 5.05 23.32
C LEU A 36 9.42 4.03 24.44
N SER A 37 10.24 4.11 25.50
CA SER A 37 10.05 3.31 26.73
C SER A 37 8.76 3.63 27.48
N SER A 38 8.13 4.76 27.18
CA SER A 38 6.84 5.17 27.73
C SER A 38 5.64 4.62 26.94
N MET A 39 5.85 4.00 25.77
CA MET A 39 4.81 3.30 25.02
C MET A 39 4.75 1.85 25.51
N ASP A 40 3.58 1.42 26.01
CA ASP A 40 3.46 0.11 26.64
C ASP A 40 3.23 -1.02 25.62
N TYR A 41 2.37 -0.76 24.62
CA TYR A 41 1.91 -1.80 23.71
C TYR A 41 1.88 -1.32 22.26
N ILE A 42 2.00 -2.29 21.36
CA ILE A 42 1.71 -2.14 19.93
C ILE A 42 0.67 -3.18 19.51
N ILE A 43 -0.39 -2.76 18.81
CA ILE A 43 -1.34 -3.68 18.21
C ILE A 43 -0.77 -4.21 16.90
N CYS A 44 -0.73 -5.53 16.78
CA CYS A 44 -0.19 -6.24 15.62
C CYS A 44 -0.95 -7.56 15.40
N ASP A 45 -0.49 -8.37 14.47
CA ASP A 45 -0.84 -9.78 14.29
C ASP A 45 0.42 -10.62 14.04
N ASP A 46 0.26 -11.92 13.87
CA ASP A 46 1.39 -12.84 13.70
C ASP A 46 2.08 -12.72 12.34
N PHE A 47 1.41 -12.15 11.34
CA PHE A 47 2.00 -11.95 10.01
C PHE A 47 2.94 -10.75 9.96
N VAL A 48 2.55 -9.62 10.57
CA VAL A 48 3.37 -8.40 10.55
C VAL A 48 4.46 -8.40 11.62
N LEU A 49 4.22 -9.03 12.79
CA LEU A 49 5.19 -9.12 13.88
C LEU A 49 5.36 -10.57 14.37
N PRO A 50 6.11 -11.41 13.65
CA PRO A 50 6.48 -12.73 14.14
C PRO A 50 7.23 -12.65 15.46
N LYS A 51 7.09 -13.67 16.35
CA LYS A 51 7.73 -13.70 17.67
C LYS A 51 9.24 -13.44 17.65
N LYS A 52 9.95 -13.92 16.63
CA LYS A 52 11.40 -13.73 16.47
C LYS A 52 11.82 -12.27 16.32
N ASP A 53 10.90 -11.39 15.88
CA ASP A 53 11.16 -9.99 15.57
C ASP A 53 10.71 -9.04 16.70
N GLU A 54 10.03 -9.54 17.75
CA GLU A 54 9.63 -8.75 18.93
C GLU A 54 10.81 -8.04 19.59
N LYS A 55 12.00 -8.61 19.53
CA LYS A 55 13.23 -8.03 20.08
C LYS A 55 13.61 -6.66 19.51
N TRP A 56 13.04 -6.29 18.38
CA TRP A 56 13.27 -5.00 17.73
C TRP A 56 12.28 -3.91 18.17
N PHE A 57 11.32 -4.27 19.04
CA PHE A 57 10.27 -3.37 19.50
C PHE A 57 10.46 -3.06 20.98
N THR A 58 10.21 -1.79 21.35
CA THR A 58 10.18 -1.37 22.77
C THR A 58 8.83 -1.70 23.39
N GLU A 59 7.79 -1.75 22.60
CA GLU A 59 6.41 -2.06 23.00
C GLU A 59 6.16 -3.56 23.12
N LYS A 60 5.28 -3.95 24.04
CA LYS A 60 4.75 -5.32 24.12
C LYS A 60 3.67 -5.52 23.06
N PRO A 61 3.70 -6.61 22.28
CA PRO A 61 2.69 -6.86 21.25
C PRO A 61 1.35 -7.26 21.87
N ILE A 62 0.27 -6.63 21.39
CA ILE A 62 -1.11 -7.10 21.53
C ILE A 62 -1.51 -7.67 20.18
N ARG A 63 -1.68 -8.99 20.13
CA ARG A 63 -1.93 -9.70 18.87
C ARG A 63 -3.41 -9.82 18.61
N MET A 64 -3.84 -9.34 17.45
CA MET A 64 -5.18 -9.60 16.93
C MET A 64 -5.25 -11.02 16.37
N SER A 65 -6.39 -11.67 16.53
CA SER A 65 -6.63 -13.02 16.00
C SER A 65 -6.65 -13.11 14.48
N ASN A 66 -7.04 -11.99 13.85
CA ASN A 66 -7.02 -11.80 12.41
C ASN A 66 -6.01 -10.69 12.08
N SER A 67 -6.22 -9.94 11.00
CA SER A 67 -5.38 -8.79 10.67
C SER A 67 -5.46 -7.69 11.75
N TYR A 68 -4.32 -7.08 12.07
CA TYR A 68 -4.29 -5.85 12.86
C TYR A 68 -4.82 -4.65 12.05
N TYR A 69 -4.92 -4.81 10.73
CA TYR A 69 -5.32 -3.76 9.81
C TYR A 69 -6.83 -3.54 9.90
N CYS A 70 -7.24 -2.30 10.14
CA CYS A 70 -8.64 -1.92 10.20
C CYS A 70 -8.99 -1.05 9.00
N PHE A 71 -9.94 -1.51 8.21
CA PHE A 71 -10.44 -0.78 7.05
C PHE A 71 -11.96 -0.78 7.03
N SER A 72 -12.55 0.38 6.83
CA SER A 72 -13.99 0.50 6.64
C SER A 72 -14.31 1.61 5.63
N LEU A 73 -15.36 1.41 4.87
CA LEU A 73 -15.90 2.45 4.01
C LEU A 73 -16.77 3.44 4.80
N PRO A 74 -16.81 4.71 4.39
CA PRO A 74 -17.82 5.64 4.87
C PRO A 74 -19.23 5.09 4.58
N LYS A 75 -20.07 5.03 5.61
CA LYS A 75 -21.41 4.40 5.57
C LYS A 75 -22.37 4.91 4.46
N ASN A 76 -22.12 6.08 3.90
CA ASN A 76 -23.02 6.76 2.97
C ASN A 76 -22.55 6.74 1.50
N ARG A 77 -21.62 5.86 1.12
CA ARG A 77 -21.15 5.79 -0.26
C ARG A 77 -21.55 4.46 -0.89
N LEU A 78 -22.51 4.51 -1.81
CA LEU A 78 -22.76 3.42 -2.75
C LEU A 78 -21.60 3.39 -3.74
N ILE A 79 -20.70 2.42 -3.58
CA ILE A 79 -19.64 2.16 -4.56
C ILE A 79 -20.21 1.15 -5.55
N LYS A 80 -20.24 1.55 -6.81
CA LYS A 80 -20.65 0.65 -7.88
C LYS A 80 -19.42 -0.11 -8.35
N ILE A 81 -19.39 -1.40 -8.04
CA ILE A 81 -18.39 -2.32 -8.58
C ILE A 81 -18.87 -2.72 -9.95
N GLU A 82 -18.14 -2.32 -10.98
CA GLU A 82 -18.42 -2.70 -12.37
C GLU A 82 -17.30 -3.64 -12.81
N LYS A 83 -17.68 -4.83 -13.27
CA LYS A 83 -16.70 -5.70 -13.93
C LYS A 83 -16.17 -4.99 -15.16
N ARG A 84 -14.86 -5.05 -15.35
CA ARG A 84 -14.25 -4.64 -16.62
C ARG A 84 -14.86 -5.46 -17.76
N GLN A 85 -15.15 -4.81 -18.88
CA GLN A 85 -15.70 -5.49 -20.04
C GLN A 85 -14.70 -6.53 -20.57
N GLU A 86 -15.17 -7.77 -20.77
CA GLU A 86 -14.33 -8.93 -21.15
C GLU A 86 -13.71 -8.83 -22.56
N ASN A 87 -14.07 -7.83 -23.36
CA ASN A 87 -13.63 -7.66 -24.75
C ASN A 87 -12.49 -6.64 -24.93
N ILE A 88 -11.62 -6.50 -23.95
CA ILE A 88 -10.46 -5.59 -24.07
C ILE A 88 -9.22 -6.44 -24.37
N ASP A 89 -8.60 -6.19 -25.51
CA ASP A 89 -7.45 -6.96 -26.04
C ASP A 89 -6.20 -6.98 -25.12
N ASN A 90 -6.16 -6.13 -24.09
CA ASN A 90 -5.01 -6.00 -23.21
C ASN A 90 -5.36 -6.29 -21.74
N PHE A 91 -4.53 -7.10 -21.09
CA PHE A 91 -4.55 -7.23 -19.63
C PHE A 91 -3.95 -5.97 -18.99
N VAL A 92 -4.62 -5.35 -18.01
CA VAL A 92 -4.14 -4.13 -17.37
C VAL A 92 -3.73 -4.39 -15.92
N PHE A 93 -2.43 -4.34 -15.68
CA PHE A 93 -1.90 -4.22 -14.34
C PHE A 93 -2.12 -2.81 -13.78
N GLY A 94 -2.30 -2.69 -12.48
CA GLY A 94 -2.45 -1.40 -11.82
C GLY A 94 -1.54 -1.23 -10.61
N CYS A 95 -1.15 0.01 -10.33
CA CYS A 95 -0.57 0.39 -9.04
C CYS A 95 -1.06 1.76 -8.63
N PHE A 96 -1.70 1.84 -7.44
CA PHE A 96 -2.28 3.08 -6.91
C PHE A 96 -1.50 3.59 -5.69
N SER A 97 -0.24 3.19 -5.60
CA SER A 97 0.68 3.64 -4.56
C SER A 97 1.31 4.98 -4.88
N ASN A 98 1.72 5.72 -3.84
CA ASN A 98 2.45 6.97 -4.01
C ASN A 98 3.77 6.76 -4.75
N ALA A 99 4.13 7.68 -5.64
CA ALA A 99 5.33 7.61 -6.51
C ALA A 99 6.65 7.26 -5.79
N PRO A 100 6.95 7.76 -4.57
CA PRO A 100 8.18 7.36 -3.85
C PRO A 100 8.29 5.87 -3.51
N LYS A 101 7.18 5.12 -3.50
CA LYS A 101 7.19 3.66 -3.30
C LYS A 101 7.59 2.89 -4.55
N ILE A 102 7.52 3.52 -5.73
CA ILE A 102 7.90 2.94 -7.01
C ILE A 102 9.42 3.11 -7.18
N THR A 103 10.16 2.23 -6.53
CA THR A 103 11.63 2.20 -6.54
C THR A 103 12.16 1.57 -7.84
N GLU A 104 13.48 1.63 -8.06
CA GLU A 104 14.11 0.98 -9.20
C GLU A 104 13.91 -0.54 -9.18
N ASP A 105 13.99 -1.18 -8.01
CA ASP A 105 13.73 -2.62 -7.86
C ASP A 105 12.29 -2.97 -8.27
N VAL A 106 11.33 -2.16 -7.87
CA VAL A 106 9.92 -2.32 -8.27
C VAL A 106 9.77 -2.19 -9.77
N MET A 107 10.33 -1.15 -10.36
CA MET A 107 10.28 -0.92 -11.83
C MET A 107 11.00 -2.02 -12.60
N SER A 108 12.11 -2.54 -12.08
CA SER A 108 12.84 -3.65 -12.67
C SER A 108 11.98 -4.91 -12.75
N LEU A 109 11.37 -5.32 -11.63
CA LEU A 109 10.47 -6.47 -11.59
C LEU A 109 9.26 -6.28 -12.53
N TRP A 110 8.65 -5.10 -12.52
CA TRP A 110 7.51 -4.82 -13.38
C TRP A 110 7.91 -4.82 -14.87
N SER A 111 9.13 -4.37 -15.22
CA SER A 111 9.65 -4.47 -16.58
C SER A 111 9.74 -5.92 -17.04
N GLU A 112 10.20 -6.84 -16.18
CA GLU A 112 10.24 -8.26 -16.50
C GLU A 112 8.86 -8.87 -16.67
N ILE A 113 7.88 -8.47 -15.85
CA ILE A 113 6.49 -8.88 -16.00
C ILE A 113 5.95 -8.41 -17.36
N LEU A 114 6.11 -7.13 -17.68
CA LEU A 114 5.62 -6.54 -18.94
C LEU A 114 6.28 -7.17 -20.17
N LYS A 115 7.57 -7.53 -20.12
CA LYS A 115 8.25 -8.24 -21.21
C LYS A 115 7.66 -9.64 -21.45
N LYS A 116 7.26 -10.33 -20.37
CA LYS A 116 6.67 -11.68 -20.45
C LYS A 116 5.18 -11.70 -20.79
N THR A 117 4.52 -10.55 -20.71
CA THR A 117 3.09 -10.39 -20.99
C THR A 117 2.90 -9.32 -22.08
N GLU A 118 3.16 -9.70 -23.34
CA GLU A 118 3.24 -8.75 -24.46
C GLU A 118 1.99 -7.88 -24.62
N ASN A 119 0.78 -8.47 -24.47
CA ASN A 119 -0.49 -7.76 -24.55
C ASN A 119 -0.96 -7.23 -23.21
N SER A 120 -0.08 -6.56 -22.46
CA SER A 120 -0.44 -5.95 -21.18
C SER A 120 -0.07 -4.49 -21.09
N LEU A 121 -0.82 -3.77 -20.27
CA LEU A 121 -0.62 -2.36 -19.92
C LEU A 121 -0.34 -2.25 -18.42
N LEU A 122 0.29 -1.15 -18.02
CA LEU A 122 0.49 -0.79 -16.62
C LEU A 122 -0.13 0.57 -16.35
N LEU A 123 -1.18 0.62 -15.54
CA LEU A 123 -1.81 1.85 -15.10
C LEU A 123 -1.28 2.25 -13.71
N LEU A 124 -0.64 3.42 -13.65
CA LEU A 124 -0.09 4.01 -12.45
C LEU A 124 -0.93 5.21 -12.04
N LYS A 125 -1.48 5.21 -10.83
CA LYS A 125 -2.33 6.28 -10.35
C LYS A 125 -1.83 6.86 -9.04
N ALA A 126 -1.44 8.13 -9.06
CA ALA A 126 -1.07 8.88 -7.86
C ALA A 126 -1.26 10.38 -8.09
N LYS A 127 -1.45 11.15 -7.00
CA LYS A 127 -1.59 12.60 -7.09
C LYS A 127 -0.42 13.26 -7.82
N THR A 128 0.79 12.77 -7.63
CA THR A 128 2.01 13.28 -8.26
C THR A 128 2.05 13.08 -9.77
N PHE A 129 1.20 12.23 -10.34
CA PHE A 129 1.14 11.97 -11.78
C PHE A 129 0.21 12.92 -12.54
N SER A 130 -0.23 14.01 -11.89
CA SER A 130 -1.03 15.04 -12.55
C SER A 130 -0.23 15.90 -13.54
N ASP A 131 1.09 15.82 -13.49
CA ASP A 131 1.99 16.51 -14.41
C ASP A 131 3.17 15.61 -14.83
N GLU A 132 3.86 15.99 -15.89
CA GLU A 132 4.96 15.21 -16.47
C GLU A 132 6.14 15.04 -15.51
N GLN A 133 6.46 16.04 -14.70
CA GLN A 133 7.57 15.97 -13.75
C GLN A 133 7.35 14.84 -12.73
N GLY A 134 6.09 14.61 -12.33
CA GLY A 134 5.72 13.57 -11.36
C GLY A 134 5.96 12.15 -11.84
N PHE A 135 5.90 11.90 -13.16
CA PHE A 135 6.04 10.53 -13.71
C PHE A 135 7.25 10.35 -14.65
N ARG A 136 7.93 11.42 -15.06
CA ARG A 136 9.01 11.37 -16.06
C ARG A 136 10.08 10.33 -15.72
N ARG A 137 10.57 10.30 -14.48
CA ARG A 137 11.56 9.31 -14.03
C ARG A 137 11.11 7.87 -14.26
N ILE A 138 9.83 7.60 -14.02
CA ILE A 138 9.26 6.24 -14.15
C ILE A 138 9.17 5.89 -15.64
N LEU A 139 8.67 6.81 -16.45
CA LEU A 139 8.53 6.59 -17.89
C LEU A 139 9.90 6.35 -18.54
N ASP A 140 10.89 7.21 -18.26
CA ASP A 140 12.25 7.07 -18.79
C ASP A 140 12.86 5.73 -18.42
N TYR A 141 12.64 5.25 -17.17
CA TYR A 141 13.12 3.93 -16.73
C TYR A 141 12.53 2.80 -17.58
N PHE A 142 11.23 2.81 -17.83
CA PHE A 142 10.59 1.78 -18.65
C PHE A 142 11.05 1.84 -20.11
N GLU A 143 11.19 3.03 -20.71
CA GLU A 143 11.71 3.19 -22.08
C GLU A 143 13.16 2.68 -22.20
N MET A 144 14.04 3.00 -21.23
CA MET A 144 15.41 2.46 -21.17
C MET A 144 15.43 0.93 -21.09
N ASN A 145 14.43 0.33 -20.45
CA ASN A 145 14.25 -1.12 -20.35
C ASN A 145 13.46 -1.73 -21.53
N LYS A 146 13.29 -0.99 -22.63
CA LYS A 146 12.63 -1.41 -23.90
C LYS A 146 11.14 -1.73 -23.72
N ILE A 147 10.47 -1.09 -22.78
CA ILE A 147 9.01 -1.09 -22.67
C ILE A 147 8.48 0.16 -23.39
N SER A 148 7.60 -0.03 -24.38
CA SER A 148 6.99 1.10 -25.10
C SER A 148 6.19 2.00 -24.16
N LYS A 149 6.33 3.31 -24.32
CA LYS A 149 5.58 4.31 -23.54
C LYS A 149 4.07 4.11 -23.62
N ASP A 150 3.55 3.63 -24.74
CA ASP A 150 2.12 3.40 -24.96
C ASP A 150 1.56 2.29 -24.06
N ARG A 151 2.45 1.52 -23.42
CA ARG A 151 2.08 0.48 -22.45
C ARG A 151 2.00 0.99 -21.00
N ILE A 152 2.41 2.23 -20.76
CA ILE A 152 2.42 2.83 -19.40
C ILE A 152 1.42 3.99 -19.37
N ILE A 153 0.38 3.84 -18.56
CA ILE A 153 -0.69 4.83 -18.42
C ILE A 153 -0.52 5.52 -17.08
N PHE A 154 -0.52 6.86 -17.08
CA PHE A 154 -0.46 7.66 -15.85
C PHE A 154 -1.80 8.35 -15.61
N GLU A 155 -2.32 8.23 -14.42
CA GLU A 155 -3.49 8.96 -13.93
C GLU A 155 -3.14 9.80 -12.70
N GLY A 156 -3.47 11.07 -12.76
CA GLY A 156 -3.24 12.04 -11.70
C GLY A 156 -4.31 12.02 -10.61
N ASN A 157 -4.43 13.17 -9.94
CA ASN A 157 -5.41 13.38 -8.88
C ASN A 157 -6.85 13.32 -9.42
N SER A 158 -7.75 12.79 -8.62
CA SER A 158 -9.19 12.75 -8.89
C SER A 158 -9.98 12.83 -7.58
N ILE A 159 -11.26 13.16 -7.65
CA ILE A 159 -12.16 13.06 -6.51
C ILE A 159 -12.29 11.58 -6.08
N ARG A 160 -12.67 11.37 -4.83
CA ARG A 160 -12.69 10.02 -4.21
C ARG A 160 -13.50 8.99 -5.00
N GLU A 161 -14.64 9.40 -5.54
CA GLU A 161 -15.50 8.51 -6.31
C GLU A 161 -14.83 8.04 -7.60
N ASP A 162 -14.25 8.97 -8.37
CA ASP A 162 -13.56 8.64 -9.63
C ASP A 162 -12.26 7.88 -9.37
N TYR A 163 -11.60 8.15 -8.24
CA TYR A 163 -10.45 7.35 -7.80
C TYR A 163 -10.84 5.88 -7.62
N LEU A 164 -11.94 5.60 -6.94
CA LEU A 164 -12.42 4.22 -6.76
C LEU A 164 -12.90 3.60 -8.09
N LYS A 165 -13.56 4.37 -8.96
CA LYS A 165 -13.92 3.88 -10.30
C LYS A 165 -12.71 3.52 -11.16
N SER A 166 -11.54 4.10 -10.89
CA SER A 166 -10.32 3.74 -11.62
C SER A 166 -9.89 2.28 -11.42
N TYR A 167 -10.29 1.64 -10.32
CA TYR A 167 -10.07 0.21 -10.12
C TYR A 167 -10.83 -0.65 -11.14
N ASN A 168 -11.95 -0.17 -11.70
CA ASN A 168 -12.69 -0.88 -12.74
C ASN A 168 -11.95 -0.93 -14.09
N LYS A 169 -10.83 -0.20 -14.24
CA LYS A 169 -10.01 -0.16 -15.46
C LYS A 169 -8.90 -1.19 -15.47
N ILE A 170 -8.66 -1.89 -14.36
CA ILE A 170 -7.53 -2.79 -14.18
C ILE A 170 -7.98 -4.20 -13.83
N ASP A 171 -7.15 -5.18 -14.15
CA ASP A 171 -7.43 -6.60 -13.91
C ASP A 171 -6.73 -7.10 -12.64
N MET A 172 -5.59 -6.50 -12.27
CA MET A 172 -4.78 -6.92 -11.13
C MET A 172 -3.91 -5.79 -10.63
N ILE A 173 -3.77 -5.65 -9.30
CA ILE A 173 -2.76 -4.78 -8.70
C ILE A 173 -1.41 -5.50 -8.61
N LEU A 174 -0.36 -4.84 -9.09
CA LEU A 174 1.03 -5.13 -8.73
C LEU A 174 1.43 -4.19 -7.59
N ASP A 175 1.55 -4.75 -6.39
CA ASP A 175 1.89 -3.95 -5.22
C ASP A 175 3.37 -3.55 -5.20
N THR A 176 3.68 -2.47 -4.54
CA THR A 176 5.06 -2.00 -4.35
C THR A 176 5.75 -2.76 -3.22
N PHE A 177 7.08 -2.82 -3.27
CA PHE A 177 7.92 -3.41 -2.21
C PHE A 177 9.22 -2.60 -2.04
N PRO A 178 9.87 -2.64 -0.89
CA PRO A 178 9.51 -3.29 0.37
C PRO A 178 8.38 -2.58 1.14
N TYR A 179 7.85 -1.51 0.60
CA TYR A 179 6.74 -0.75 1.19
C TYR A 179 5.44 -1.00 0.40
N PRO A 180 4.64 -2.00 0.79
CA PRO A 180 3.40 -2.34 0.09
C PRO A 180 2.28 -1.33 0.35
N GLY A 181 1.18 -1.54 -0.35
CA GLY A 181 -0.09 -0.88 -0.07
C GLY A 181 -0.65 -1.31 1.30
N GLY A 182 -1.53 -0.49 1.82
CA GLY A 182 -2.37 -0.80 2.97
C GLY A 182 -3.80 -0.46 2.59
N THR A 183 -4.19 0.81 2.73
CA THR A 183 -5.52 1.29 2.29
C THR A 183 -5.78 0.98 0.81
N THR A 184 -4.79 1.19 -0.06
CA THR A 184 -4.93 0.90 -1.50
C THR A 184 -5.14 -0.59 -1.80
N THR A 185 -4.52 -1.48 -1.02
CA THR A 185 -4.75 -2.93 -1.11
C THR A 185 -6.19 -3.28 -0.70
N CYS A 186 -6.66 -2.74 0.42
CA CYS A 186 -8.05 -2.93 0.86
C CYS A 186 -9.06 -2.37 -0.15
N GLU A 187 -8.77 -1.22 -0.75
CA GLU A 187 -9.61 -0.60 -1.78
C GLU A 187 -9.68 -1.46 -3.05
N ALA A 188 -8.56 -2.01 -3.49
CA ALA A 188 -8.53 -2.91 -4.63
C ALA A 188 -9.41 -4.14 -4.40
N LEU A 189 -9.24 -4.81 -3.26
CA LEU A 189 -10.04 -5.97 -2.88
C LEU A 189 -11.54 -5.64 -2.78
N LEU A 190 -11.86 -4.48 -2.19
CA LEU A 190 -13.23 -3.98 -2.11
C LEU A 190 -13.85 -3.79 -3.50
N MET A 191 -13.06 -3.28 -4.46
CA MET A 191 -13.48 -3.09 -5.84
C MET A 191 -13.44 -4.37 -6.68
N GLY A 192 -13.16 -5.53 -6.06
CA GLY A 192 -13.10 -6.83 -6.72
C GLY A 192 -11.84 -7.08 -7.54
N VAL A 193 -10.79 -6.28 -7.35
CA VAL A 193 -9.52 -6.40 -8.06
C VAL A 193 -8.53 -7.21 -7.23
N PRO A 194 -7.99 -8.32 -7.75
CA PRO A 194 -6.98 -9.11 -7.07
C PRO A 194 -5.66 -8.34 -6.93
N VAL A 195 -4.91 -8.63 -5.86
CA VAL A 195 -3.64 -7.98 -5.54
C VAL A 195 -2.53 -9.02 -5.43
N VAL A 196 -1.42 -8.78 -6.10
CA VAL A 196 -0.16 -9.51 -5.89
C VAL A 196 0.77 -8.62 -5.09
N SER A 197 1.17 -9.08 -3.90
CA SER A 197 2.08 -8.38 -2.99
C SER A 197 3.23 -9.29 -2.59
N LEU A 198 4.44 -8.73 -2.55
CA LEU A 198 5.64 -9.47 -2.16
C LEU A 198 5.78 -9.48 -0.64
N GLU A 199 5.89 -10.67 -0.06
CA GLU A 199 6.21 -10.84 1.36
C GLU A 199 7.64 -10.40 1.65
N GLY A 200 7.84 -9.66 2.75
CA GLY A 200 9.15 -9.19 3.16
C GLY A 200 9.56 -9.68 4.55
N ASN A 201 10.56 -9.01 5.12
CA ASN A 201 11.25 -9.46 6.34
C ASN A 201 10.95 -8.60 7.57
N ASN A 202 10.01 -7.65 7.49
CA ASN A 202 9.70 -6.76 8.61
C ASN A 202 8.22 -6.39 8.64
N PHE A 203 7.81 -5.71 9.70
CA PHE A 203 6.43 -5.31 9.92
C PHE A 203 5.81 -4.62 8.70
N LEU A 204 6.49 -3.59 8.20
CA LEU A 204 6.00 -2.79 7.07
C LEU A 204 5.81 -3.64 5.81
N SER A 205 6.83 -4.43 5.45
CA SER A 205 6.83 -5.23 4.23
C SER A 205 5.86 -6.42 4.26
N ASN A 206 5.28 -6.73 5.42
CA ASN A 206 4.27 -7.77 5.59
C ASN A 206 2.82 -7.22 5.62
N ASN A 207 2.61 -5.92 5.40
CA ASN A 207 1.26 -5.36 5.36
C ASN A 207 0.38 -5.99 4.29
N GLY A 208 0.89 -6.21 3.10
CA GLY A 208 0.16 -6.92 2.05
C GLY A 208 -0.22 -8.34 2.48
N LYS A 209 0.72 -9.06 3.12
CA LYS A 209 0.50 -10.42 3.61
C LYS A 209 -0.66 -10.49 4.62
N THR A 210 -0.67 -9.64 5.63
CA THR A 210 -1.74 -9.68 6.64
C THR A 210 -3.11 -9.37 6.05
N ILE A 211 -3.20 -8.46 5.08
CA ILE A 211 -4.47 -8.11 4.43
C ILE A 211 -4.96 -9.26 3.54
N LEU A 212 -4.05 -9.91 2.79
CA LEU A 212 -4.42 -10.95 1.82
C LEU A 212 -4.66 -12.33 2.45
N LYS A 213 -4.21 -12.57 3.67
CA LYS A 213 -4.38 -13.86 4.38
C LYS A 213 -5.64 -13.90 5.25
N ASN A 214 -6.30 -12.78 5.48
CA ASN A 214 -7.53 -12.62 6.24
C ASN A 214 -8.67 -12.10 5.36
#